data_9722eb932e857bac03f546552d38b6b3
#
_entry.id   9722eb932e857bac03f546552d38b6b3
#
_cell.length_a   1.000
_cell.length_b   1.000
_cell.length_c   1.000
_cell.angle_alpha   90.00
_cell.angle_beta   90.00
_cell.angle_gamma   90.00
#
_symmetry.space_group_name_H-M   'P 1'
#
loop_
_entity.id
_entity.type
_entity.pdbx_description
1 polymer ?
#
loop_
_entity_poly.entity_id
_entity_poly.type
_entity_poly.pdbx_seq_one_letter_code
_entity_poly.pdbx_strand_id
1 'polypeptide(L)'
;SDVCSSDLKSPNLSKQSHIIAANIDQAFLIVTTNYPETSTTFIDRFLASAEAYRIPVTLVFNKHDLLDEDELRYQHAVMNLYETIGYQCIEIQASAEPEDEFSVEKMKPLLAGKVTLLSGNSGVGKSTIINALLPHVNLRTAEISDVHNTGMHTTTFSEMLELPMGGYLIDTPGIKGFGTFDIEREELTSYFREIFKFSKECKFSNCTHTHEPGCAVRKALEEHYIAES
;
A
#
# COMPACT_ATOMS: atom_id res chain seq x y z
N SER A 1 5.52 27.79 1.78
CA SER A 1 5.85 26.78 2.81
C SER A 1 6.17 25.50 2.11
N ASP A 2 7.43 25.11 2.18
CA ASP A 2 7.94 23.93 1.49
C ASP A 2 7.25 22.67 2.07
N VAL A 3 6.45 22.03 1.23
CA VAL A 3 5.85 20.73 1.55
C VAL A 3 7.00 19.72 1.59
N CYS A 4 7.21 19.07 2.72
CA CYS A 4 8.24 18.04 2.85
C CYS A 4 7.95 16.94 1.82
N SER A 5 8.99 16.44 1.13
CA SER A 5 8.86 15.44 0.07
C SER A 5 8.29 14.09 0.51
N SER A 6 8.09 13.90 1.81
CA SER A 6 7.54 12.68 2.43
C SER A 6 6.09 12.84 2.94
N ASP A 7 5.40 13.91 2.55
CA ASP A 7 4.02 14.14 2.98
C ASP A 7 3.04 13.43 2.05
N LEU A 8 2.22 12.56 2.60
CA LEU A 8 1.11 11.92 1.89
C LEU A 8 -0.18 12.74 2.05
N LYS A 9 -0.86 12.97 0.95
CA LYS A 9 -2.09 13.76 0.90
C LYS A 9 -3.31 12.90 0.58
N SER A 10 -4.46 13.22 1.18
CA SER A 10 -5.76 12.62 0.87
C SER A 10 -6.61 13.57 0.04
N PRO A 11 -7.35 13.07 -0.97
CA PRO A 11 -8.35 13.87 -1.65
C PRO A 11 -9.53 14.09 -0.70
N ASN A 12 -9.81 15.32 -0.39
CA ASN A 12 -11.07 15.67 0.23
C ASN A 12 -11.95 16.43 -0.76
N LEU A 13 -13.27 16.33 -0.58
CA LEU A 13 -14.30 16.98 -1.42
C LEU A 13 -14.17 18.51 -1.53
N SER A 14 -13.31 19.15 -0.78
CA SER A 14 -12.88 20.54 -0.92
C SER A 14 -11.53 20.60 -1.64
N LYS A 15 -11.32 21.62 -2.48
CA LYS A 15 -10.08 21.88 -3.25
C LYS A 15 -8.78 22.02 -2.41
N GLN A 16 -8.78 21.60 -1.14
CA GLN A 16 -7.62 21.60 -0.25
C GLN A 16 -7.17 20.16 -0.01
N SER A 17 -5.95 19.84 -0.42
CA SER A 17 -5.29 18.60 -0.05
C SER A 17 -4.96 18.62 1.44
N HIS A 18 -5.41 17.61 2.20
CA HIS A 18 -5.01 17.45 3.60
C HIS A 18 -3.79 16.53 3.69
N ILE A 19 -2.78 16.98 4.42
CA ILE A 19 -1.63 16.12 4.77
C ILE A 19 -2.14 15.03 5.69
N ILE A 20 -1.97 13.78 5.30
CA ILE A 20 -2.36 12.60 6.09
C ILE A 20 -1.28 12.27 7.10
N ALA A 21 -0.02 12.32 6.67
CA ALA A 21 1.15 12.06 7.48
C ALA A 21 2.37 12.80 6.89
N ALA A 22 3.32 13.15 7.74
CA ALA A 22 4.54 13.86 7.38
C ALA A 22 5.76 13.14 7.97
N ASN A 23 6.93 13.33 7.36
CA ASN A 23 8.20 12.75 7.83
C ASN A 23 8.15 11.22 7.93
N ILE A 24 7.60 10.56 6.91
CA ILE A 24 7.45 9.11 6.81
C ILE A 24 8.73 8.53 6.21
N ASP A 25 9.30 7.51 6.86
CA ASP A 25 10.46 6.79 6.35
C ASP A 25 10.06 5.70 5.35
N GLN A 26 8.88 5.10 5.54
CA GLN A 26 8.36 4.02 4.70
C GLN A 26 6.84 3.87 4.87
N ALA A 27 6.20 3.14 3.96
CA ALA A 27 4.80 2.74 4.06
C ALA A 27 4.66 1.23 3.96
N PHE A 28 3.75 0.67 4.75
CA PHE A 28 3.30 -0.72 4.65
C PHE A 28 1.88 -0.71 4.12
N LEU A 29 1.68 -1.28 2.94
CA LEU A 29 0.36 -1.48 2.38
C LEU A 29 -0.11 -2.89 2.70
N ILE A 30 -1.10 -2.99 3.58
CA ILE A 30 -1.72 -4.27 3.93
C ILE A 30 -2.73 -4.62 2.85
N VAL A 31 -2.52 -5.75 2.22
CA VAL A 31 -3.34 -6.29 1.14
C VAL A 31 -3.84 -7.68 1.50
N THR A 32 -4.97 -8.05 0.96
CA THR A 32 -5.55 -9.39 1.06
C THR A 32 -6.02 -9.82 -0.32
N THR A 33 -5.71 -11.03 -0.70
CA THR A 33 -6.13 -11.60 -1.99
C THR A 33 -7.63 -11.82 -2.01
N ASN A 34 -8.17 -12.20 -0.83
CA ASN A 34 -9.60 -12.37 -0.60
C ASN A 34 -9.95 -11.94 0.84
N TYR A 35 -11.22 -11.83 1.17
CA TYR A 35 -11.78 -11.57 2.53
C TYR A 35 -11.33 -10.29 3.26
N PRO A 36 -11.45 -9.07 2.67
CA PRO A 36 -11.92 -8.69 1.33
C PRO A 36 -10.79 -8.65 0.29
N GLU A 37 -11.12 -8.76 -0.98
CA GLU A 37 -10.18 -8.59 -2.07
C GLU A 37 -9.62 -7.17 -2.13
N THR A 38 -8.30 -7.07 -2.31
CA THR A 38 -7.60 -5.82 -2.64
C THR A 38 -7.23 -5.86 -4.11
N SER A 39 -7.85 -5.02 -4.92
CA SER A 39 -7.58 -5.00 -6.36
C SER A 39 -6.16 -4.52 -6.67
N THR A 40 -5.56 -5.07 -7.74
CA THR A 40 -4.27 -4.61 -8.26
C THR A 40 -4.31 -3.12 -8.60
N THR A 41 -5.40 -2.62 -9.16
CA THR A 41 -5.59 -1.18 -9.43
C THR A 41 -5.44 -0.31 -8.16
N PHE A 42 -5.91 -0.79 -7.01
CA PHE A 42 -5.72 -0.07 -5.75
C PHE A 42 -4.25 -0.09 -5.31
N ILE A 43 -3.59 -1.26 -5.43
CA ILE A 43 -2.17 -1.40 -5.12
C ILE A 43 -1.35 -0.47 -6.01
N ASP A 44 -1.56 -0.49 -7.31
CA ASP A 44 -0.82 0.30 -8.29
C ASP A 44 -0.96 1.81 -8.05
N ARG A 45 -2.19 2.28 -7.76
CA ARG A 45 -2.42 3.68 -7.41
C ARG A 45 -1.70 4.10 -6.13
N PHE A 46 -1.68 3.22 -5.13
CA PHE A 46 -0.95 3.47 -3.90
C PHE A 46 0.54 3.55 -4.16
N LEU A 47 1.09 2.59 -4.92
CA LEU A 47 2.50 2.53 -5.27
C LEU A 47 2.93 3.76 -6.09
N ALA A 48 2.16 4.16 -7.10
CA ALA A 48 2.44 5.35 -7.90
C ALA A 48 2.45 6.62 -7.03
N SER A 49 1.50 6.73 -6.09
CA SER A 49 1.47 7.85 -5.15
C SER A 49 2.69 7.86 -4.24
N ALA A 50 3.09 6.70 -3.71
CA ALA A 50 4.26 6.58 -2.86
C ALA A 50 5.56 6.90 -3.62
N GLU A 51 5.70 6.46 -4.87
CA GLU A 51 6.82 6.80 -5.75
C GLU A 51 6.91 8.32 -5.99
N ALA A 52 5.79 9.01 -6.21
CA ALA A 52 5.76 10.45 -6.38
C ALA A 52 6.33 11.19 -5.16
N TYR A 53 6.14 10.65 -3.97
CA TYR A 53 6.68 11.19 -2.71
C TYR A 53 7.99 10.53 -2.28
N ARG A 54 8.54 9.60 -3.06
CA ARG A 54 9.77 8.83 -2.78
C ARG A 54 9.71 8.08 -1.45
N ILE A 55 8.55 7.53 -1.13
CA ILE A 55 8.33 6.74 0.07
C ILE A 55 8.46 5.25 -0.30
N PRO A 56 9.43 4.52 0.27
CA PRO A 56 9.55 3.09 0.05
C PRO A 56 8.31 2.36 0.55
N VAL A 57 7.80 1.40 -0.23
CA VAL A 57 6.62 0.60 0.12
C VAL A 57 7.00 -0.87 0.27
N THR A 58 6.51 -1.48 1.34
CA THR A 58 6.43 -2.93 1.51
C THR A 58 4.97 -3.36 1.39
N LEU A 59 4.69 -4.31 0.50
CA LEU A 59 3.39 -4.96 0.39
C LEU A 59 3.31 -6.08 1.42
N VAL A 60 2.30 -6.03 2.28
CA VAL A 60 2.09 -7.00 3.36
C VAL A 60 0.83 -7.80 3.06
N PHE A 61 1.00 -9.02 2.57
CA PHE A 61 -0.10 -9.94 2.26
C PHE A 61 -0.54 -10.63 3.55
N ASN A 62 -1.75 -10.32 3.99
CA ASN A 62 -2.31 -10.81 5.25
C ASN A 62 -3.42 -11.84 5.02
N LYS A 63 -3.76 -12.59 6.08
CA LYS A 63 -4.81 -13.63 6.11
C LYS A 63 -4.46 -14.89 5.33
N HIS A 64 -3.20 -15.29 5.40
CA HIS A 64 -2.73 -16.56 4.83
C HIS A 64 -3.62 -17.75 5.20
N ASP A 65 -4.10 -17.78 6.45
CA ASP A 65 -4.93 -18.82 7.03
C ASP A 65 -6.33 -18.99 6.41
N LEU A 66 -6.81 -17.99 5.69
CA LEU A 66 -8.15 -18.00 5.09
C LEU A 66 -8.15 -18.43 3.63
N LEU A 67 -6.97 -18.60 3.01
CA LEU A 67 -6.84 -18.88 1.59
C LEU A 67 -6.76 -20.38 1.32
N ASP A 68 -7.44 -20.83 0.28
CA ASP A 68 -7.28 -22.16 -0.26
C ASP A 68 -6.02 -22.27 -1.17
N GLU A 69 -5.74 -23.48 -1.69
CA GLU A 69 -4.55 -23.72 -2.52
C GLU A 69 -4.54 -22.90 -3.83
N ASP A 70 -5.69 -22.63 -4.44
CA ASP A 70 -5.81 -21.86 -5.66
C ASP A 70 -5.61 -20.37 -5.38
N GLU A 71 -6.19 -19.87 -4.29
CA GLU A 71 -6.04 -18.51 -3.81
C GLU A 71 -4.59 -18.22 -3.39
N LEU A 72 -3.92 -19.17 -2.72
CA LEU A 72 -2.50 -19.07 -2.37
C LEU A 72 -1.62 -19.01 -3.63
N ARG A 73 -1.90 -19.84 -4.64
CA ARG A 73 -1.18 -19.78 -5.94
C ARG A 73 -1.33 -18.42 -6.60
N TYR A 74 -2.54 -17.87 -6.57
CA TYR A 74 -2.81 -16.53 -7.10
C TYR A 74 -2.07 -15.46 -6.29
N GLN A 75 -2.11 -15.52 -4.96
CA GLN A 75 -1.37 -14.60 -4.08
C GLN A 75 0.13 -14.62 -4.39
N HIS A 76 0.73 -15.79 -4.48
CA HIS A 76 2.16 -15.92 -4.80
C HIS A 76 2.49 -15.40 -6.21
N ALA A 77 1.58 -15.55 -7.18
CA ALA A 77 1.75 -14.96 -8.51
C ALA A 77 1.74 -13.42 -8.46
N VAL A 78 0.83 -12.83 -7.69
CA VAL A 78 0.76 -11.37 -7.47
C VAL A 78 1.99 -10.88 -6.71
N MET A 79 2.44 -11.58 -5.67
CA MET A 79 3.67 -11.24 -4.94
C MET A 79 4.87 -11.23 -5.87
N ASN A 80 5.04 -12.30 -6.66
CA ASN A 80 6.16 -12.43 -7.62
C ASN A 80 6.14 -11.31 -8.68
N LEU A 81 4.95 -10.88 -9.13
CA LEU A 81 4.80 -9.74 -10.03
C LEU A 81 5.41 -8.48 -9.41
N TYR A 82 4.97 -8.11 -8.20
CA TYR A 82 5.46 -6.88 -7.55
C TYR A 82 6.92 -6.97 -7.13
N GLU A 83 7.42 -8.13 -6.74
CA GLU A 83 8.84 -8.37 -6.47
C GLU A 83 9.71 -8.21 -7.73
N THR A 84 9.21 -8.68 -8.89
CA THR A 84 9.88 -8.51 -10.18
C THR A 84 9.96 -7.04 -10.59
N ILE A 85 8.93 -6.24 -10.25
CA ILE A 85 8.92 -4.78 -10.42
C ILE A 85 9.88 -4.08 -9.45
N GLY A 86 10.26 -4.75 -8.35
CA GLY A 86 11.23 -4.27 -7.36
C GLY A 86 10.61 -3.76 -6.06
N TYR A 87 9.40 -4.18 -5.73
CA TYR A 87 8.79 -3.93 -4.42
C TYR A 87 9.07 -5.09 -3.47
N GLN A 88 9.23 -4.78 -2.19
CA GLN A 88 9.33 -5.81 -1.16
C GLN A 88 7.93 -6.35 -0.86
N CYS A 89 7.78 -7.68 -0.87
CA CYS A 89 6.57 -8.36 -0.43
C CYS A 89 6.86 -9.23 0.79
N ILE A 90 5.93 -9.26 1.73
CA ILE A 90 5.94 -10.20 2.85
C ILE A 90 4.55 -10.79 3.02
N GLU A 91 4.51 -12.03 3.46
CA GLU A 91 3.27 -12.74 3.75
C GLU A 91 3.15 -12.98 5.25
N ILE A 92 1.97 -12.68 5.79
CA ILE A 92 1.67 -12.80 7.22
C ILE A 92 0.27 -13.38 7.48
N GLN A 93 0.09 -13.81 8.70
CA GLN A 93 -1.18 -14.11 9.34
C GLN A 93 -1.21 -13.33 10.65
N ALA A 94 -2.02 -12.26 10.70
CA ALA A 94 -2.04 -11.36 11.85
C ALA A 94 -2.50 -12.01 13.16
N SER A 95 -3.19 -13.15 13.08
CA SER A 95 -3.65 -13.97 14.20
C SER A 95 -2.68 -15.08 14.60
N ALA A 96 -1.55 -15.25 13.88
CA ALA A 96 -0.58 -16.31 14.16
C ALA A 96 0.18 -16.07 15.47
N GLU A 97 0.56 -17.17 16.12
CA GLU A 97 1.42 -17.14 17.29
C GLU A 97 2.83 -16.61 16.92
N PRO A 98 3.57 -16.02 17.87
CA PRO A 98 4.86 -15.38 17.58
C PRO A 98 5.90 -16.30 16.94
N GLU A 99 5.85 -17.59 17.22
CA GLU A 99 6.79 -18.61 16.68
C GLU A 99 6.42 -19.08 15.28
N ASP A 100 5.24 -18.71 14.77
CA ASP A 100 4.79 -19.08 13.43
C ASP A 100 5.58 -18.33 12.38
N GLU A 101 5.87 -19.00 11.27
CA GLU A 101 6.58 -18.40 10.14
C GLU A 101 5.80 -17.25 9.46
N PHE A 102 4.47 -17.21 9.61
CA PHE A 102 3.61 -16.14 9.10
C PHE A 102 3.27 -15.07 10.14
N SER A 103 3.87 -15.14 11.32
CA SER A 103 3.63 -14.19 12.39
C SER A 103 4.01 -12.74 12.01
N VAL A 104 3.33 -11.77 12.65
CA VAL A 104 3.66 -10.34 12.59
C VAL A 104 5.08 -10.02 13.07
N GLU A 105 5.75 -10.96 13.75
CA GLU A 105 7.14 -10.84 14.17
C GLU A 105 8.08 -10.53 12.99
N LYS A 106 7.77 -11.03 11.78
CA LYS A 106 8.49 -10.69 10.53
C LYS A 106 8.55 -9.20 10.23
N MET A 107 7.55 -8.45 10.69
CA MET A 107 7.48 -7.00 10.45
C MET A 107 8.42 -6.22 11.37
N LYS A 108 8.68 -6.71 12.58
CA LYS A 108 9.45 -5.98 13.61
C LYS A 108 10.82 -5.49 13.14
N PRO A 109 11.67 -6.30 12.49
CA PRO A 109 12.96 -5.83 11.99
C PRO A 109 12.85 -4.73 10.94
N LEU A 110 11.77 -4.73 10.15
CA LEU A 110 11.52 -3.74 9.11
C LEU A 110 11.00 -2.42 9.68
N LEU A 111 10.31 -2.48 10.83
CA LEU A 111 9.70 -1.34 11.53
C LEU A 111 10.66 -0.64 12.48
N ALA A 112 11.67 -1.35 13.00
CA ALA A 112 12.54 -0.86 14.06
C ALA A 112 13.22 0.48 13.70
N GLY A 113 13.03 1.48 14.56
CA GLY A 113 13.63 2.80 14.44
C GLY A 113 13.08 3.68 13.32
N LYS A 114 11.98 3.28 12.65
CA LYS A 114 11.40 4.01 11.51
C LYS A 114 10.02 4.56 11.82
N VAL A 115 9.65 5.65 11.14
CA VAL A 115 8.28 6.16 11.08
C VAL A 115 7.59 5.49 9.89
N THR A 116 6.70 4.54 10.20
CA THR A 116 6.02 3.71 9.20
C THR A 116 4.55 4.06 9.09
N LEU A 117 4.09 4.39 7.88
CA LEU A 117 2.68 4.51 7.59
C LEU A 117 2.07 3.12 7.36
N LEU A 118 1.01 2.79 8.09
CA LEU A 118 0.22 1.58 7.85
C LEU A 118 -1.05 1.95 7.07
N SER A 119 -1.18 1.40 5.88
CA SER A 119 -2.32 1.66 5.00
C SER A 119 -2.94 0.36 4.47
N GLY A 120 -4.12 0.45 3.92
CA GLY A 120 -4.86 -0.67 3.32
C GLY A 120 -6.37 -0.50 3.46
N ASN A 121 -7.13 -1.28 2.72
CA ASN A 121 -8.59 -1.25 2.72
C ASN A 121 -9.19 -1.57 4.11
N SER A 122 -10.47 -1.26 4.29
CA SER A 122 -11.20 -1.73 5.48
C SER A 122 -11.28 -3.26 5.47
N GLY A 123 -11.10 -3.89 6.62
CA GLY A 123 -11.21 -5.35 6.77
C GLY A 123 -9.96 -6.17 6.41
N VAL A 124 -8.87 -5.56 5.91
CA VAL A 124 -7.62 -6.29 5.59
C VAL A 124 -6.81 -6.71 6.83
N GLY A 125 -7.24 -6.31 8.04
CA GLY A 125 -6.61 -6.73 9.29
C GLY A 125 -5.64 -5.74 9.92
N LYS A 126 -5.64 -4.45 9.54
CA LYS A 126 -4.75 -3.42 10.13
C LYS A 126 -4.83 -3.38 11.66
N SER A 127 -6.04 -3.29 12.23
CA SER A 127 -6.21 -3.24 13.69
C SER A 127 -5.72 -4.52 14.38
N THR A 128 -5.86 -5.67 13.74
CA THR A 128 -5.33 -6.94 14.27
C THR A 128 -3.81 -6.94 14.28
N ILE A 129 -3.18 -6.46 13.20
CA ILE A 129 -1.72 -6.30 13.12
C ILE A 129 -1.22 -5.34 14.20
N ILE A 130 -1.89 -4.17 14.35
CA ILE A 130 -1.50 -3.19 15.38
C ILE A 130 -1.61 -3.78 16.78
N ASN A 131 -2.71 -4.48 17.09
CA ASN A 131 -2.91 -5.12 18.37
C ASN A 131 -1.86 -6.24 18.66
N ALA A 132 -1.45 -6.96 17.63
CA ALA A 132 -0.40 -7.98 17.76
C ALA A 132 0.99 -7.35 17.97
N LEU A 133 1.30 -6.25 17.29
CA LEU A 133 2.56 -5.51 17.48
C LEU A 133 2.60 -4.74 18.80
N LEU A 134 1.44 -4.26 19.27
CA LEU A 134 1.25 -3.38 20.41
C LEU A 134 0.15 -3.94 21.34
N PRO A 135 0.40 -4.98 22.13
CA PRO A 135 -0.62 -5.64 22.96
C PRO A 135 -1.28 -4.73 24.01
N HIS A 136 -0.64 -3.60 24.33
CA HIS A 136 -1.19 -2.58 25.26
C HIS A 136 -2.17 -1.62 24.58
N VAL A 137 -2.19 -1.56 23.25
CA VAL A 137 -3.10 -0.75 22.43
C VAL A 137 -4.29 -1.64 22.07
N ASN A 138 -5.44 -1.38 22.68
CA ASN A 138 -6.64 -2.19 22.40
C ASN A 138 -7.51 -1.50 21.33
N LEU A 139 -7.09 -1.60 20.06
CA LEU A 139 -7.91 -1.13 18.94
C LEU A 139 -9.08 -2.11 18.72
N ARG A 140 -10.29 -1.57 18.52
CA ARG A 140 -11.45 -2.39 18.18
C ARG A 140 -11.27 -3.01 16.81
N THR A 141 -11.27 -4.34 16.74
CA THR A 141 -11.31 -5.08 15.49
C THR A 141 -12.75 -5.11 14.94
N ALA A 142 -12.91 -5.09 13.62
CA ALA A 142 -14.21 -4.93 12.96
C ALA A 142 -15.20 -6.10 13.12
N GLU A 143 -14.89 -7.16 13.84
CA GLU A 143 -15.76 -8.31 14.03
C GLU A 143 -16.92 -8.11 15.03
N ILE A 144 -17.08 -6.94 15.63
CA ILE A 144 -18.15 -6.67 16.61
C ILE A 144 -18.91 -5.39 16.26
N SER A 145 -19.50 -5.31 15.07
CA SER A 145 -20.42 -4.21 14.78
C SER A 145 -21.67 -4.62 14.01
N ASP A 146 -22.29 -5.71 14.43
CA ASP A 146 -23.68 -5.99 14.07
C ASP A 146 -24.63 -5.77 15.24
N VAL A 147 -24.50 -4.74 16.02
CA VAL A 147 -25.62 -4.21 16.86
C VAL A 147 -25.28 -2.83 17.41
N HIS A 148 -26.07 -1.89 17.02
CA HIS A 148 -26.38 -0.57 17.56
C HIS A 148 -25.96 0.65 16.72
N ASN A 149 -26.95 1.01 15.98
CA ASN A 149 -27.33 2.32 15.47
C ASN A 149 -27.30 3.40 16.57
N THR A 150 -26.17 4.11 16.71
CA THR A 150 -26.13 5.47 17.28
C THR A 150 -24.85 6.13 16.80
N GLY A 151 -25.03 7.28 16.14
CA GLY A 151 -23.97 8.06 15.53
C GLY A 151 -22.79 8.29 16.48
N MET A 152 -21.65 7.81 16.06
CA MET A 152 -20.38 8.15 16.67
C MET A 152 -19.30 8.26 15.63
N HIS A 153 -18.67 9.40 15.68
CA HIS A 153 -17.53 9.89 14.97
C HIS A 153 -16.59 8.76 14.56
N THR A 154 -16.55 8.44 13.26
CA THR A 154 -15.40 7.80 12.64
C THR A 154 -14.21 8.71 12.93
N THR A 155 -13.24 8.23 13.68
CA THR A 155 -11.99 8.92 14.00
C THR A 155 -11.33 9.33 12.68
N THR A 156 -11.40 10.61 12.36
CA THR A 156 -10.91 11.20 11.11
C THR A 156 -9.43 11.58 11.21
N PHE A 157 -8.77 11.22 12.31
CA PHE A 157 -7.38 11.58 12.57
C PHE A 157 -6.49 10.34 12.54
N SER A 158 -5.36 10.45 11.84
CA SER A 158 -4.28 9.45 11.91
C SER A 158 -3.74 9.42 13.32
N GLU A 159 -3.56 8.24 13.89
CA GLU A 159 -2.96 8.04 15.21
C GLU A 159 -1.51 7.59 15.05
N MET A 160 -0.62 8.19 15.83
CA MET A 160 0.80 7.85 15.84
C MET A 160 1.11 7.04 17.09
N LEU A 161 1.51 5.79 16.90
CA LEU A 161 1.75 4.80 17.93
C LEU A 161 3.25 4.51 18.06
N GLU A 162 3.80 4.64 19.26
CA GLU A 162 5.20 4.31 19.53
C GLU A 162 5.41 2.80 19.57
N LEU A 163 6.47 2.32 18.89
CA LEU A 163 6.81 0.90 18.83
C LEU A 163 7.83 0.52 19.91
N PRO A 164 7.67 -0.64 20.58
CA PRO A 164 8.59 -1.10 21.62
C PRO A 164 10.04 -1.26 21.15
N MET A 165 10.24 -1.54 19.86
CA MET A 165 11.55 -1.66 19.21
C MET A 165 12.12 -0.31 18.74
N GLY A 166 11.49 0.81 19.09
CA GLY A 166 11.76 2.16 18.59
C GLY A 166 11.10 2.43 17.25
N GLY A 167 10.88 3.71 16.96
CA GLY A 167 10.13 4.14 15.78
C GLY A 167 8.64 4.30 16.07
N TYR A 168 7.86 4.60 15.04
CA TYR A 168 6.44 4.91 15.15
C TYR A 168 5.64 4.26 14.04
N LEU A 169 4.44 3.83 14.37
CA LEU A 169 3.43 3.37 13.42
C LEU A 169 2.34 4.45 13.30
N ILE A 170 2.06 4.89 12.08
CA ILE A 170 0.96 5.83 11.81
C ILE A 170 -0.18 5.02 11.21
N ASP A 171 -1.27 4.85 11.98
CA ASP A 171 -2.49 4.24 11.48
C ASP A 171 -3.34 5.28 10.74
N THR A 172 -3.71 4.95 9.53
CA THR A 172 -4.63 5.77 8.75
C THR A 172 -5.96 5.04 8.65
N PRO A 173 -6.99 5.47 9.39
CA PRO A 173 -8.29 4.81 9.34
C PRO A 173 -8.83 4.86 7.91
N GLY A 174 -8.96 3.67 7.29
CA GLY A 174 -9.67 3.42 6.05
C GLY A 174 -9.56 4.50 4.96
N ILE A 175 -8.37 4.77 4.45
CA ILE A 175 -8.22 5.71 3.33
C ILE A 175 -8.92 5.09 2.12
N LYS A 176 -10.20 5.41 1.96
CA LYS A 176 -10.95 5.17 0.73
C LYS A 176 -10.47 6.20 -0.30
N GLY A 177 -9.46 5.84 -1.05
CA GLY A 177 -8.97 6.65 -2.15
C GLY A 177 -7.65 7.35 -1.85
N PHE A 178 -6.57 6.61 -1.96
CA PHE A 178 -5.30 7.19 -2.37
C PHE A 178 -5.49 7.72 -3.79
N GLY A 179 -5.66 9.03 -3.92
CA GLY A 179 -5.76 9.68 -5.22
C GLY A 179 -4.39 10.14 -5.68
N THR A 180 -4.09 9.93 -6.93
CA THR A 180 -2.98 10.55 -7.65
C THR A 180 -3.27 12.06 -7.84
N PHE A 181 -3.62 12.76 -6.73
CA PHE A 181 -3.91 14.19 -6.77
C PHE A 181 -2.60 14.96 -6.83
N ASP A 182 -2.56 15.95 -7.64
CA ASP A 182 -1.38 16.77 -7.96
C ASP A 182 -0.29 16.07 -8.80
N ILE A 183 -0.57 14.92 -9.42
CA ILE A 183 0.32 14.31 -10.41
C ILE A 183 -0.15 14.78 -11.80
N GLU A 184 0.71 15.50 -12.49
CA GLU A 184 0.46 15.88 -13.88
C GLU A 184 0.50 14.62 -14.77
N ARG A 185 -0.33 14.60 -15.81
CA ARG A 185 -0.45 13.42 -16.69
C ARG A 185 0.89 13.01 -17.31
N GLU A 186 1.72 13.98 -17.61
CA GLU A 186 3.05 13.82 -18.21
C GLU A 186 4.04 13.16 -17.25
N GLU A 187 3.85 13.32 -15.93
CA GLU A 187 4.70 12.77 -14.91
C GLU A 187 4.30 11.33 -14.52
N LEU A 188 3.05 10.93 -14.82
CA LEU A 188 2.48 9.67 -14.37
C LEU A 188 3.34 8.46 -14.78
N THR A 189 3.89 8.46 -15.99
CA THR A 189 4.79 7.41 -16.49
C THR A 189 5.99 7.17 -15.57
N SER A 190 6.52 8.22 -14.94
CA SER A 190 7.72 8.11 -14.09
C SER A 190 7.46 7.44 -12.74
N TYR A 191 6.20 7.32 -12.34
CA TYR A 191 5.80 6.71 -11.06
C TYR A 191 5.42 5.24 -11.16
N PHE A 192 5.42 4.67 -12.38
CA PHE A 192 5.31 3.24 -12.62
C PHE A 192 6.67 2.70 -13.05
N ARG A 193 7.35 1.96 -12.19
CA ARG A 193 8.75 1.54 -12.38
C ARG A 193 8.98 0.78 -13.67
N GLU A 194 8.10 -0.16 -14.02
CA GLU A 194 8.19 -0.95 -15.24
C GLU A 194 7.91 -0.08 -16.48
N ILE A 195 6.90 0.78 -16.44
CA ILE A 195 6.60 1.70 -17.53
C ILE A 195 7.77 2.66 -17.75
N PHE A 196 8.29 3.25 -16.67
CA PHE A 196 9.44 4.14 -16.72
C PHE A 196 10.69 3.48 -17.30
N LYS A 197 10.93 2.21 -16.98
CA LYS A 197 12.06 1.44 -17.52
C LYS A 197 12.02 1.39 -19.05
N PHE A 198 10.87 1.03 -19.64
CA PHE A 198 10.71 0.90 -21.09
C PHE A 198 10.47 2.24 -21.79
N SER A 199 9.94 3.24 -21.10
CA SER A 199 9.65 4.56 -21.70
C SER A 199 10.88 5.25 -22.29
N LYS A 200 12.07 4.96 -21.75
CA LYS A 200 13.36 5.48 -22.23
C LYS A 200 13.70 5.06 -23.66
N GLU A 201 13.11 3.97 -24.14
CA GLU A 201 13.30 3.41 -25.47
C GLU A 201 12.23 3.87 -26.47
N CYS A 202 11.26 4.68 -26.04
CA CYS A 202 10.23 5.23 -26.90
C CYS A 202 10.83 6.17 -27.95
N LYS A 203 10.27 6.14 -29.16
CA LYS A 203 10.69 7.02 -30.27
C LYS A 203 10.53 8.50 -29.95
N PHE A 204 9.53 8.86 -29.16
CA PHE A 204 9.19 10.24 -28.80
C PHE A 204 9.37 10.45 -27.30
N SER A 205 10.01 11.56 -26.91
CA SER A 205 10.26 11.90 -25.52
C SER A 205 9.00 12.24 -24.72
N ASN A 206 7.92 12.63 -25.41
CA ASN A 206 6.60 12.95 -24.85
C ASN A 206 5.58 11.87 -25.15
N CYS A 207 6.02 10.60 -25.30
CA CYS A 207 5.14 9.49 -25.57
C CYS A 207 4.16 9.27 -24.41
N THR A 208 2.86 9.21 -24.71
CA THR A 208 1.80 8.94 -23.73
C THR A 208 1.47 7.45 -23.60
N HIS A 209 2.14 6.59 -24.39
CA HIS A 209 2.02 5.13 -24.42
C HIS A 209 0.63 4.61 -24.84
N THR A 210 -0.21 5.46 -25.42
CA THR A 210 -1.58 5.12 -25.82
C THR A 210 -1.70 4.71 -27.28
N HIS A 211 -1.14 5.49 -28.21
CA HIS A 211 -1.32 5.26 -29.64
C HIS A 211 -0.10 5.62 -30.51
N GLU A 212 0.97 6.09 -29.89
CA GLU A 212 2.15 6.56 -30.64
C GLU A 212 2.88 5.41 -31.35
N PRO A 213 3.28 5.61 -32.61
CA PRO A 213 4.05 4.61 -33.34
C PRO A 213 5.48 4.52 -32.78
N GLY A 214 5.97 3.28 -32.59
CA GLY A 214 7.29 3.04 -32.03
C GLY A 214 7.35 3.26 -30.51
N CYS A 215 6.22 3.07 -29.83
CA CYS A 215 6.15 3.08 -28.37
C CYS A 215 6.74 1.78 -27.80
N ALA A 216 7.84 1.87 -27.05
CA ALA A 216 8.51 0.72 -26.44
C ALA A 216 7.70 0.10 -25.30
N VAL A 217 6.94 0.91 -24.58
CA VAL A 217 6.05 0.43 -23.51
C VAL A 217 4.94 -0.46 -24.09
N ARG A 218 4.28 -0.05 -25.18
CA ARG A 218 3.27 -0.89 -25.83
C ARG A 218 3.86 -2.19 -26.37
N LYS A 219 5.06 -2.13 -26.94
CA LYS A 219 5.77 -3.32 -27.38
C LYS A 219 6.09 -4.25 -26.22
N ALA A 220 6.55 -3.71 -25.09
CA ALA A 220 6.83 -4.48 -23.89
C ALA A 220 5.57 -5.14 -23.30
N LEU A 221 4.40 -4.48 -23.40
CA LEU A 221 3.10 -5.04 -23.02
C LEU A 221 2.72 -6.21 -23.96
N GLU A 222 2.82 -6.01 -25.28
CA GLU A 222 2.54 -7.06 -26.29
C GLU A 222 3.47 -8.28 -26.14
N GLU A 223 4.71 -8.07 -25.67
CA GLU A 223 5.71 -9.12 -25.43
C GLU A 223 5.65 -9.67 -23.98
N HIS A 224 4.67 -9.29 -23.18
CA HIS A 224 4.44 -9.72 -21.79
C HIS A 224 5.58 -9.39 -20.80
N TYR A 225 6.37 -8.34 -21.07
CA TYR A 225 7.35 -7.80 -20.12
C TYR A 225 6.75 -6.84 -19.10
N ILE A 226 5.55 -6.35 -19.34
CA ILE A 226 4.73 -5.51 -18.46
C ILE A 226 3.38 -6.22 -18.29
N ALA A 227 2.84 -6.21 -17.07
CA ALA A 227 1.52 -6.76 -16.79
C ALA A 227 0.40 -5.87 -17.37
N GLU A 228 -0.75 -6.47 -17.66
CA GLU A 228 -1.96 -5.77 -18.13
C GLU A 228 -2.79 -5.15 -16.99
N SER A 229 -2.35 -5.23 -15.74
CA SER A 229 -3.11 -4.79 -14.56
C SER A 229 -3.43 -3.30 -14.54
#